data_4e527d7e9672b099f3e40ba1540ffbe8
#
_entry.id   4e527d7e9672b099f3e40ba1540ffbe8
#
_cell.length_a   1.000
_cell.length_b   1.000
_cell.length_c   1.000
_cell.angle_alpha   90.00
_cell.angle_beta   90.00
_cell.angle_gamma   90.00
#
_symmetry.space_group_name_H-M   'P 1'
#
loop_
_entity.id
_entity.type
_entity.pdbx_description
1 polymer ?
#
loop_
_entity_poly.entity_id
_entity_poly.type
_entity_poly.pdbx_seq_one_letter_code
_entity_poly.pdbx_strand_id
1 'polypeptide(L)'
;MKLETVLHHYAICALWSSTQDDGEPLDAVYTSDDIAPETLESMRSDCADFIESNAEALEESGLSDEQIGHDFWLTRNGHGAGFWDRGLGEIGEALTKASKHYGEVYLYVGDDGYIYG
;
A
#
# COMPACT_ATOMS: atom_id res chain seq x y z
N MET A 1 -0.15 -14.26 8.38
CA MET A 1 -0.09 -13.20 7.33
C MET A 1 0.90 -13.60 6.26
N LYS A 2 0.48 -13.48 5.02
CA LYS A 2 1.33 -13.80 3.87
C LYS A 2 1.82 -12.53 3.21
N LEU A 3 3.12 -12.28 3.25
CA LEU A 3 3.72 -11.09 2.66
C LEU A 3 3.33 -10.93 1.19
N GLU A 4 3.36 -11.99 0.40
CA GLU A 4 3.06 -11.91 -1.03
C GLU A 4 1.62 -11.45 -1.30
N THR A 5 0.66 -11.88 -0.49
CA THR A 5 -0.73 -11.45 -0.61
C THR A 5 -0.87 -9.97 -0.23
N VAL A 6 -0.25 -9.57 0.88
CA VAL A 6 -0.26 -8.16 1.32
C VAL A 6 0.39 -7.27 0.24
N LEU A 7 1.55 -7.67 -0.27
CA LEU A 7 2.27 -6.92 -1.29
C LEU A 7 1.46 -6.80 -2.58
N HIS A 8 0.83 -7.87 -3.02
CA HIS A 8 0.03 -7.88 -4.24
C HIS A 8 -1.11 -6.85 -4.15
N HIS A 9 -1.86 -6.88 -3.05
CA HIS A 9 -2.98 -5.95 -2.87
C HIS A 9 -2.54 -4.53 -2.57
N TYR A 10 -1.40 -4.37 -1.93
CA TYR A 10 -0.75 -3.06 -1.78
C TYR A 10 -0.43 -2.45 -3.15
N ALA A 11 0.17 -3.25 -4.04
CA ALA A 11 0.52 -2.80 -5.38
C ALA A 11 -0.71 -2.48 -6.24
N ILE A 12 -1.74 -3.34 -6.17
CA ILE A 12 -3.00 -3.11 -6.88
C ILE A 12 -3.65 -1.80 -6.42
N CYS A 13 -3.71 -1.58 -5.11
CA CYS A 13 -4.27 -0.37 -4.54
C CYS A 13 -3.47 0.86 -4.97
N ALA A 14 -2.14 0.73 -5.01
CA ALA A 14 -1.26 1.81 -5.44
C ALA A 14 -1.57 2.26 -6.88
N LEU A 15 -1.77 1.30 -7.78
CA LEU A 15 -2.12 1.59 -9.17
C LEU A 15 -3.52 2.19 -9.29
N TRP A 16 -4.47 1.63 -8.56
CA TRP A 16 -5.87 2.07 -8.60
C TRP A 16 -6.02 3.51 -8.11
N SER A 17 -5.31 3.86 -7.05
CA SER A 17 -5.44 5.17 -6.40
C SER A 17 -4.52 6.25 -6.97
N SER A 18 -3.57 5.88 -7.83
CA SER A 18 -2.63 6.82 -8.45
C SER A 18 -3.09 7.17 -9.85
N THR A 19 -2.80 8.40 -10.28
CA THR A 19 -3.23 8.87 -11.60
C THR A 19 -2.05 9.30 -12.45
N GLN A 20 -2.24 9.22 -13.77
CA GLN A 20 -1.32 9.77 -14.75
C GLN A 20 -1.53 11.29 -14.85
N ASP A 21 -0.66 11.98 -15.57
CA ASP A 21 -0.74 13.42 -15.79
C ASP A 21 -2.06 13.85 -16.44
N ASP A 22 -2.68 12.98 -17.22
CA ASP A 22 -3.97 13.24 -17.88
C ASP A 22 -5.18 12.95 -16.97
N GLY A 23 -4.96 12.55 -15.73
CA GLY A 23 -6.02 12.25 -14.77
C GLY A 23 -6.56 10.82 -14.81
N GLU A 24 -6.07 9.98 -15.73
CA GLU A 24 -6.49 8.58 -15.80
C GLU A 24 -5.82 7.78 -14.68
N PRO A 25 -6.56 6.85 -14.03
CA PRO A 25 -5.94 5.94 -13.06
C PRO A 25 -4.86 5.09 -13.73
N LEU A 26 -3.78 4.83 -13.03
CA LEU A 26 -2.69 4.01 -13.58
C LEU A 26 -3.18 2.61 -13.97
N ASP A 27 -4.12 2.03 -13.21
CA ASP A 27 -4.63 0.69 -13.49
C ASP A 27 -5.49 0.61 -14.76
N ALA A 28 -5.86 1.74 -15.36
CA ALA A 28 -6.56 1.75 -16.65
C ALA A 28 -5.64 1.27 -17.78
N VAL A 29 -4.31 1.42 -17.65
CA VAL A 29 -3.33 1.09 -18.68
C VAL A 29 -2.28 0.09 -18.18
N TYR A 30 -1.93 0.15 -16.91
CA TYR A 30 -0.82 -0.61 -16.33
C TYR A 30 -1.30 -1.67 -15.35
N THR A 31 -0.48 -2.70 -15.17
CA THR A 31 -0.70 -3.75 -14.17
C THR A 31 0.47 -3.81 -13.21
N SER A 32 0.39 -4.65 -12.18
CA SER A 32 1.50 -4.82 -11.23
C SER A 32 2.78 -5.32 -11.91
N ASP A 33 2.68 -5.97 -13.07
CA ASP A 33 3.83 -6.42 -13.83
C ASP A 33 4.62 -5.26 -14.45
N ASP A 34 4.01 -4.09 -14.55
CA ASP A 34 4.62 -2.88 -15.09
C ASP A 34 5.39 -2.08 -14.03
N ILE A 35 5.32 -2.48 -12.77
CA ILE A 35 6.08 -1.83 -11.71
C ILE A 35 7.55 -2.22 -11.86
N ALA A 36 8.44 -1.22 -11.88
CA ALA A 36 9.87 -1.47 -12.00
C ALA A 36 10.36 -2.40 -10.89
N PRO A 37 11.29 -3.35 -11.20
CA PRO A 37 11.77 -4.30 -10.19
C PRO A 37 12.30 -3.65 -8.91
N GLU A 38 13.02 -2.55 -9.03
CA GLU A 38 13.55 -1.80 -7.89
C GLU A 38 12.45 -1.17 -7.05
N THR A 39 11.40 -0.68 -7.70
CA THR A 39 10.23 -0.11 -7.01
C THR A 39 9.45 -1.21 -6.30
N LEU A 40 9.25 -2.35 -6.95
CA LEU A 40 8.57 -3.49 -6.35
C LEU A 40 9.35 -4.02 -5.14
N GLU A 41 10.67 -4.02 -5.21
CA GLU A 41 11.52 -4.42 -4.08
C GLU A 41 11.37 -3.46 -2.90
N SER A 42 11.28 -2.16 -3.16
CA SER A 42 11.02 -1.16 -2.11
C SER A 42 9.64 -1.38 -1.46
N MET A 43 8.63 -1.68 -2.27
CA MET A 43 7.29 -2.00 -1.78
C MET A 43 7.31 -3.25 -0.91
N ARG A 44 8.03 -4.28 -1.34
CA ARG A 44 8.18 -5.54 -0.59
C ARG A 44 8.85 -5.29 0.75
N SER A 45 9.91 -4.51 0.76
CA SER A 45 10.65 -4.17 1.98
C SER A 45 9.76 -3.44 2.97
N ASP A 46 9.00 -2.45 2.50
CA ASP A 46 8.09 -1.69 3.36
C ASP A 46 6.96 -2.55 3.92
N CYS A 47 6.37 -3.40 3.09
CA CYS A 47 5.31 -4.31 3.53
C CYS A 47 5.84 -5.32 4.56
N ALA A 48 7.02 -5.88 4.32
CA ALA A 48 7.63 -6.84 5.24
C ALA A 48 7.92 -6.20 6.60
N ASP A 49 8.49 -5.01 6.59
CA ASP A 49 8.81 -4.26 7.80
C ASP A 49 7.53 -3.88 8.57
N PHE A 50 6.53 -3.41 7.86
CA PHE A 50 5.23 -3.04 8.45
C PHE A 50 4.57 -4.24 9.13
N ILE A 51 4.52 -5.38 8.45
CA ILE A 51 3.93 -6.62 8.97
C ILE A 51 4.68 -7.07 10.22
N GLU A 52 6.00 -7.11 10.16
CA GLU A 52 6.84 -7.57 11.26
C GLU A 52 6.71 -6.66 12.48
N SER A 53 6.76 -5.34 12.25
CA SER A 53 6.73 -4.36 13.33
C SER A 53 5.35 -4.24 13.99
N ASN A 54 4.28 -4.66 13.30
CA ASN A 54 2.91 -4.48 13.76
C ASN A 54 2.12 -5.79 13.81
N ALA A 55 2.81 -6.93 13.87
CA ALA A 55 2.17 -8.25 13.79
C ALA A 55 1.04 -8.45 14.79
N GLU A 56 1.24 -8.07 16.04
CA GLU A 56 0.25 -8.22 17.10
C GLU A 56 -1.02 -7.40 16.82
N ALA A 57 -0.85 -6.13 16.48
CA ALA A 57 -1.97 -5.24 16.16
C ALA A 57 -2.73 -5.72 14.92
N LEU A 58 -2.01 -6.19 13.91
CA LEU A 58 -2.61 -6.71 12.69
C LEU A 58 -3.43 -7.98 12.95
N GLU A 59 -2.93 -8.90 13.78
CA GLU A 59 -3.68 -10.08 14.19
C GLU A 59 -4.95 -9.71 14.96
N GLU A 60 -4.83 -8.80 15.90
CA GLU A 60 -5.98 -8.34 16.71
C GLU A 60 -7.02 -7.62 15.86
N SER A 61 -6.61 -6.98 14.77
CA SER A 61 -7.53 -6.28 13.88
C SER A 61 -8.53 -7.21 13.19
N GLY A 62 -8.14 -8.46 12.96
CA GLY A 62 -8.96 -9.40 12.22
C GLY A 62 -9.06 -9.12 10.73
N LEU A 63 -8.30 -8.15 10.21
CA LEU A 63 -8.31 -7.80 8.78
C LEU A 63 -7.66 -8.91 7.95
N SER A 64 -8.17 -9.11 6.73
CA SER A 64 -7.56 -10.04 5.78
C SER A 64 -6.24 -9.47 5.25
N ASP A 65 -5.40 -10.35 4.69
CA ASP A 65 -4.14 -9.92 4.08
C ASP A 65 -4.39 -8.92 2.93
N GLU A 66 -5.43 -9.14 2.14
CA GLU A 66 -5.84 -8.22 1.08
C GLU A 66 -6.16 -6.85 1.64
N GLN A 67 -6.94 -6.80 2.71
CA GLN A 67 -7.35 -5.54 3.33
C GLN A 67 -6.16 -4.82 3.96
N ILE A 68 -5.23 -5.57 4.56
CA ILE A 68 -4.02 -5.00 5.15
C ILE A 68 -3.18 -4.29 4.09
N GLY A 69 -2.93 -4.95 2.96
CA GLY A 69 -2.17 -4.35 1.87
C GLY A 69 -2.82 -3.07 1.33
N HIS A 70 -4.12 -3.15 1.09
CA HIS A 70 -4.92 -2.03 0.62
C HIS A 70 -4.87 -0.84 1.59
N ASP A 71 -5.12 -1.10 2.86
CA ASP A 71 -5.17 -0.04 3.88
C ASP A 71 -3.79 0.56 4.18
N PHE A 72 -2.73 -0.24 4.12
CA PHE A 72 -1.38 0.27 4.32
C PHE A 72 -1.04 1.33 3.27
N TRP A 73 -1.30 1.04 1.99
CA TRP A 73 -1.07 2.02 0.93
C TRP A 73 -1.90 3.29 1.15
N LEU A 74 -3.21 3.13 1.35
CA LEU A 74 -4.11 4.28 1.51
C LEU A 74 -3.72 5.14 2.71
N THR A 75 -3.40 4.52 3.83
CA THR A 75 -3.09 5.23 5.07
C THR A 75 -1.77 5.99 4.98
N ARG A 76 -0.72 5.36 4.44
CA ARG A 76 0.59 6.03 4.34
C ARG A 76 0.53 7.25 3.42
N ASN A 77 -0.35 7.24 2.44
CA ASN A 77 -0.49 8.31 1.46
C ASN A 77 -1.57 9.35 1.82
N GLY A 78 -2.19 9.21 2.99
CA GLY A 78 -3.15 10.19 3.48
C GLY A 78 -4.47 10.22 2.70
N HIS A 79 -4.86 9.10 2.11
CA HIS A 79 -6.16 9.01 1.42
C HIS A 79 -7.33 9.03 2.42
N GLY A 80 -8.55 9.24 1.90
CA GLY A 80 -9.76 9.35 2.70
C GLY A 80 -10.24 8.06 3.37
N ALA A 81 -9.61 6.91 3.10
CA ALA A 81 -9.90 5.63 3.71
C ALA A 81 -8.60 4.98 4.21
N GLY A 82 -8.71 3.96 5.03
CA GLY A 82 -7.57 3.26 5.57
C GLY A 82 -7.87 2.61 6.92
N PHE A 83 -6.84 2.30 7.70
CA PHE A 83 -7.01 1.62 9.00
C PHE A 83 -7.91 2.38 9.97
N TRP A 84 -7.84 3.70 9.97
CA TRP A 84 -8.64 4.54 10.87
C TRP A 84 -10.15 4.47 10.59
N ASP A 85 -10.52 3.97 9.41
CA ASP A 85 -11.89 3.97 8.89
C ASP A 85 -12.59 2.61 9.04
N ARG A 86 -11.97 1.66 9.76
CA ARG A 86 -12.44 0.28 9.86
C ARG A 86 -13.13 -0.04 11.18
N GLY A 87 -13.34 0.94 12.05
CA GLY A 87 -13.99 0.72 13.34
C GLY A 87 -13.12 -0.09 14.32
N LEU A 88 -11.81 -0.01 14.22
CA LEU A 88 -10.87 -0.78 15.02
C LEU A 88 -10.48 -0.12 16.35
N GLY A 89 -10.93 1.11 16.60
CA GLY A 89 -10.58 1.83 17.82
C GLY A 89 -9.09 2.08 17.97
N GLU A 90 -8.52 1.75 19.11
CA GLU A 90 -7.10 1.96 19.40
C GLU A 90 -6.16 1.23 18.45
N ILE A 91 -6.55 0.03 18.01
CA ILE A 91 -5.77 -0.74 17.03
C ILE A 91 -5.68 0.02 15.72
N GLY A 92 -6.80 0.59 15.27
CA GLY A 92 -6.84 1.41 14.05
C GLY A 92 -5.97 2.65 14.16
N GLU A 93 -5.96 3.30 15.31
CA GLU A 93 -5.09 4.46 15.56
C GLU A 93 -3.62 4.08 15.53
N ALA A 94 -3.27 2.94 16.16
CA ALA A 94 -1.89 2.46 16.17
C ALA A 94 -1.40 2.12 14.77
N LEU A 95 -2.21 1.42 13.97
CA LEU A 95 -1.88 1.06 12.60
C LEU A 95 -1.79 2.29 11.68
N THR A 96 -2.63 3.30 11.93
CA THR A 96 -2.61 4.56 11.20
C THR A 96 -1.28 5.30 11.44
N LYS A 97 -0.86 5.41 12.69
CA LYS A 97 0.43 6.03 13.05
C LYS A 97 1.60 5.28 12.45
N ALA A 98 1.58 3.95 12.57
CA ALA A 98 2.64 3.10 12.04
C ALA A 98 2.77 3.27 10.52
N SER A 99 1.64 3.33 9.81
CA SER A 99 1.62 3.51 8.35
C SER A 99 2.21 4.86 7.94
N LYS A 100 1.82 5.92 8.63
CA LYS A 100 2.28 7.28 8.32
C LYS A 100 3.78 7.47 8.55
N HIS A 101 4.36 6.65 9.42
CA HIS A 101 5.81 6.65 9.66
C HIS A 101 6.62 6.40 8.38
N TYR A 102 6.07 5.63 7.43
CA TYR A 102 6.74 5.32 6.17
C TYR A 102 6.73 6.48 5.17
N GLY A 103 5.88 7.48 5.38
CA GLY A 103 5.77 8.63 4.48
C GLY A 103 4.97 8.32 3.21
N GLU A 104 4.76 9.35 2.42
CA GLU A 104 4.02 9.24 1.16
C GLU A 104 4.91 8.70 0.05
N VAL A 105 4.31 7.93 -0.88
CA VAL A 105 4.95 7.45 -2.09
C VAL A 105 4.15 7.96 -3.28
N TYR A 106 4.82 8.61 -4.22
CA TYR A 106 4.23 9.09 -5.46
C TYR A 106 4.66 8.20 -6.61
N LEU A 107 3.70 7.53 -7.26
CA LEU A 107 3.97 6.69 -8.42
C LEU A 107 3.97 7.52 -9.70
N TYR A 108 4.91 7.24 -10.58
CA TYR A 108 5.00 7.89 -11.88
C TYR A 108 5.46 6.89 -12.94
N VAL A 109 5.15 7.18 -14.20
CA VAL A 109 5.57 6.36 -15.34
C VAL A 109 6.91 6.87 -15.84
N GLY A 110 7.91 6.02 -15.88
CA GLY A 110 9.22 6.35 -16.42
C GLY A 110 9.25 6.36 -17.94
N ASP A 111 10.34 6.87 -18.51
CA ASP A 111 10.54 6.94 -19.96
C ASP A 111 10.57 5.54 -20.60
N ASP A 112 10.89 4.51 -19.82
CA ASP A 112 10.94 3.12 -20.25
C ASP A 112 9.57 2.41 -20.21
N GLY A 113 8.53 3.10 -19.77
CA GLY A 113 7.19 2.55 -19.64
C GLY A 113 6.93 1.78 -18.35
N TYR A 114 7.91 1.72 -17.44
CA TYR A 114 7.73 1.12 -16.13
C TYR A 114 7.28 2.16 -15.11
N ILE A 115 6.64 1.67 -14.04
CA ILE A 115 6.15 2.51 -12.95
C ILE A 115 7.20 2.54 -11.84
N TYR A 116 7.52 3.73 -11.37
CA TYR A 116 8.48 4.01 -10.31
C TYR A 116 7.81 4.73 -9.14
N GLY A 117 8.41 4.56 -7.99
CA GLY A 117 7.93 5.27 -6.79
C GLY A 117 8.93 5.31 -5.66
#